data_0f76fe47703b895abd30b9d85f802bfb
#
_entry.id   0f76fe47703b895abd30b9d85f802bfb
#
_cell.length_a   1.000
_cell.length_b   1.000
_cell.length_c   1.000
_cell.angle_alpha   90.00
_cell.angle_beta   90.00
_cell.angle_gamma   90.00
#
_symmetry.space_group_name_H-M   'P 1'
#
loop_
_entity.id
_entity.type
_entity.pdbx_description
1 polymer ?
#
loop_
_entity_poly.entity_id
_entity_poly.type
_entity_poly.pdbx_seq_one_letter_code
_entity_poly.pdbx_strand_id
1 'polypeptide(L)'
;MNVHNETASGNPEKNEAVALFSQSAIKVRSGFDPSPDELAKIVDICMFVEGMPLAIELAASWLHVLSVNEINDELRKGLDILDTGVRDAPERHRSIRAVFDRSWSLLDKKEQEIFMRLSIFRSGFTREAAQQVAGASLRQIAGLVNKSILRHDAGIGRLEIHELLRQFAQERLENTPQASGSTKETYAAYYADFMQERWQQLRGSEEISALTEIEADIENVRTAWRYYLDEQNAQQLQKFIYGFWRVYWVRGWFRGGIELFADAVEALAQAEYDSDLQAMRAVAMASQGIFTSLVGLADEGYNLIRASIEILEGLEYTIELAFAYYNLTMAAYYLNRPAEEQDAAQSYLKIVDTSNDKWLLANGLWLIGFAELSGRNYAESKRLSEASLKLYNEINNTFGSTWCFVSLGGIEISTGDFVEAKKYFMRCLQTANELNFNWLSSVAIKYLGEIALLTNDIPEAQEYFTQSLRIAYELGLDRDIANHLYDFASLRAAQNKLEEGVELISLLLQQPASHLARAGGGLIRDRAKMLLADLENKLSQETYMAALKRGELLDIDDVVIELVGPKIRLLANLPKDNQRDTHNGQYQTN
;
A
#
# COMPACT_ATOMS: atom_id res chain seq x y z
N MET A 1 -2.88 -20.01 22.65
CA MET A 1 -1.42 -19.98 22.45
C MET A 1 -1.06 -18.68 21.79
N ASN A 2 0.05 -18.06 22.17
CA ASN A 2 0.40 -16.72 21.68
C ASN A 2 1.08 -16.85 20.30
N VAL A 3 0.37 -16.60 19.21
CA VAL A 3 0.89 -16.69 17.84
C VAL A 3 1.56 -15.38 17.42
N HIS A 4 1.14 -14.23 17.98
CA HIS A 4 1.58 -12.90 17.54
C HIS A 4 2.93 -12.40 18.10
N ASN A 5 3.40 -12.93 19.24
CA ASN A 5 4.61 -12.38 19.89
C ASN A 5 5.94 -13.05 19.50
N GLU A 6 5.95 -14.16 18.76
CA GLU A 6 7.17 -14.93 18.47
C GLU A 6 7.59 -14.98 17.00
N THR A 7 6.73 -14.53 16.07
CA THR A 7 7.11 -14.39 14.64
C THR A 7 8.16 -13.29 14.41
N ALA A 8 8.29 -12.33 15.33
CA ALA A 8 9.32 -11.29 15.31
C ALA A 8 10.72 -11.76 15.73
N SER A 9 10.88 -12.98 16.30
CA SER A 9 12.15 -13.49 16.82
C SER A 9 12.85 -14.55 15.96
N GLY A 10 12.41 -14.80 14.74
CA GLY A 10 13.23 -15.46 13.72
C GLY A 10 13.34 -16.99 13.77
N ASN A 11 12.55 -17.70 14.58
CA ASN A 11 12.52 -19.18 14.54
C ASN A 11 11.09 -19.73 14.71
N PRO A 12 10.39 -20.07 13.58
CA PRO A 12 9.01 -20.57 13.60
C PRO A 12 8.81 -21.84 14.43
N GLU A 13 9.86 -22.68 14.56
CA GLU A 13 9.80 -23.94 15.30
C GLU A 13 9.65 -23.76 16.82
N LYS A 14 9.90 -22.57 17.34
CA LYS A 14 9.73 -22.24 18.77
C LYS A 14 8.32 -21.77 19.11
N ASN A 15 7.45 -21.61 18.13
CA ASN A 15 6.06 -21.20 18.36
C ASN A 15 5.27 -22.39 18.91
N GLU A 16 4.63 -22.23 20.08
CA GLU A 16 3.85 -23.29 20.74
C GLU A 16 2.71 -23.85 19.86
N ALA A 17 2.09 -23.00 19.03
CA ALA A 17 1.03 -23.42 18.13
C ALA A 17 1.55 -24.29 16.98
N VAL A 18 2.70 -23.92 16.39
CA VAL A 18 3.39 -24.69 15.35
C VAL A 18 3.90 -26.02 15.93
N ALA A 19 4.45 -25.98 17.14
CA ALA A 19 4.88 -27.20 17.84
C ALA A 19 3.70 -28.16 18.09
N LEU A 20 2.52 -27.64 18.49
CA LEU A 20 1.31 -28.45 18.67
C LEU A 20 0.83 -29.05 17.35
N PHE A 21 0.83 -28.27 16.25
CA PHE A 21 0.49 -28.79 14.92
C PHE A 21 1.43 -29.93 14.52
N SER A 22 2.73 -29.71 14.64
CA SER A 22 3.75 -30.71 14.29
C SER A 22 3.64 -32.00 15.14
N GLN A 23 3.40 -31.85 16.45
CA GLN A 23 3.17 -33.01 17.33
C GLN A 23 1.90 -33.79 16.92
N SER A 24 0.85 -33.09 16.56
CA SER A 24 -0.40 -33.72 16.11
C SER A 24 -0.24 -34.36 14.74
N ALA A 25 0.50 -33.71 13.84
CA ALA A 25 0.85 -34.23 12.52
C ALA A 25 1.65 -35.54 12.59
N ILE A 26 2.63 -35.65 13.49
CA ILE A 26 3.42 -36.88 13.70
C ILE A 26 2.56 -38.05 14.15
N LYS A 27 1.50 -37.82 14.96
CA LYS A 27 0.56 -38.86 15.38
C LYS A 27 -0.22 -39.46 14.20
N VAL A 28 -0.47 -38.66 13.17
CA VAL A 28 -1.28 -39.04 12.02
C VAL A 28 -0.40 -39.54 10.87
N ARG A 29 0.75 -38.91 10.65
CA ARG A 29 1.74 -39.23 9.61
C ARG A 29 3.10 -39.43 10.24
N SER A 30 3.46 -40.71 10.48
CA SER A 30 4.77 -41.06 11.06
C SER A 30 5.90 -40.49 10.22
N GLY A 31 6.85 -39.78 10.86
CA GLY A 31 7.99 -39.16 10.19
C GLY A 31 7.65 -37.86 9.45
N PHE A 32 6.56 -37.17 9.81
CA PHE A 32 6.25 -35.84 9.28
C PHE A 32 7.38 -34.87 9.63
N ASP A 33 8.03 -34.34 8.58
CA ASP A 33 9.11 -33.34 8.64
C ASP A 33 8.80 -32.30 7.58
N PRO A 34 8.25 -31.12 7.96
CA PRO A 34 7.79 -30.13 7.00
C PRO A 34 8.97 -29.45 6.30
N SER A 35 8.87 -29.28 4.99
CA SER A 35 9.73 -28.38 4.21
C SER A 35 9.58 -26.93 4.69
N PRO A 36 10.53 -26.03 4.37
CA PRO A 36 10.40 -24.60 4.70
C PRO A 36 9.08 -23.98 4.20
N ASP A 37 8.62 -24.35 3.01
CA ASP A 37 7.35 -23.87 2.44
C ASP A 37 6.14 -24.41 3.21
N GLU A 38 6.15 -25.71 3.57
CA GLU A 38 5.10 -26.28 4.40
C GLU A 38 5.10 -25.69 5.81
N LEU A 39 6.26 -25.38 6.37
CA LEU A 39 6.37 -24.73 7.68
C LEU A 39 5.73 -23.32 7.65
N ALA A 40 5.95 -22.55 6.59
CA ALA A 40 5.28 -21.27 6.41
C ALA A 40 3.74 -21.42 6.38
N LYS A 41 3.22 -22.43 5.66
CA LYS A 41 1.79 -22.71 5.61
C LYS A 41 1.24 -23.23 6.95
N ILE A 42 2.02 -23.96 7.74
CA ILE A 42 1.63 -24.35 9.11
C ILE A 42 1.51 -23.12 10.00
N VAL A 43 2.40 -22.14 9.85
CA VAL A 43 2.28 -20.85 10.54
C VAL A 43 0.98 -20.16 10.13
N ASP A 44 0.67 -20.08 8.83
CA ASP A 44 -0.58 -19.50 8.32
C ASP A 44 -1.81 -20.19 8.93
N ILE A 45 -1.84 -21.52 8.96
CA ILE A 45 -2.91 -22.31 9.59
C ILE A 45 -3.05 -21.94 11.07
N CYS A 46 -1.94 -21.92 11.82
CA CYS A 46 -1.96 -21.58 13.24
C CYS A 46 -2.42 -20.15 13.51
N MET A 47 -2.04 -19.20 12.64
CA MET A 47 -2.52 -17.82 12.69
C MET A 47 -4.01 -17.75 12.39
N PHE A 48 -4.46 -18.41 11.33
CA PHE A 48 -5.87 -18.41 10.92
C PHE A 48 -6.80 -18.94 12.01
N VAL A 49 -6.39 -20.01 12.70
CA VAL A 49 -7.15 -20.54 13.85
C VAL A 49 -6.79 -19.83 15.17
N GLU A 50 -6.07 -18.70 15.11
CA GLU A 50 -5.66 -17.85 16.24
C GLU A 50 -5.07 -18.64 17.42
N GLY A 51 -4.30 -19.67 17.12
CA GLY A 51 -3.68 -20.53 18.12
C GLY A 51 -4.65 -21.39 18.96
N MET A 52 -5.89 -21.59 18.52
CA MET A 52 -6.89 -22.42 19.20
C MET A 52 -6.45 -23.89 19.20
N PRO A 53 -6.13 -24.52 20.36
CA PRO A 53 -5.52 -25.84 20.39
C PRO A 53 -6.34 -26.92 19.69
N LEU A 54 -7.65 -26.95 19.94
CA LEU A 54 -8.56 -27.93 19.32
C LEU A 54 -8.58 -27.77 17.79
N ALA A 55 -8.62 -26.53 17.27
CA ALA A 55 -8.62 -26.30 15.84
C ALA A 55 -7.30 -26.73 15.19
N ILE A 56 -6.16 -26.47 15.85
CA ILE A 56 -4.83 -26.93 15.40
C ILE A 56 -4.78 -28.47 15.33
N GLU A 57 -5.24 -29.15 16.38
CA GLU A 57 -5.27 -30.62 16.41
C GLU A 57 -6.17 -31.21 15.32
N LEU A 58 -7.36 -30.62 15.11
CA LEU A 58 -8.29 -31.02 14.08
C LEU A 58 -7.73 -30.78 12.67
N ALA A 59 -7.13 -29.62 12.41
CA ALA A 59 -6.48 -29.33 11.13
C ALA A 59 -5.35 -30.32 10.84
N ALA A 60 -4.46 -30.58 11.81
CA ALA A 60 -3.36 -31.52 11.65
C ALA A 60 -3.85 -32.98 11.43
N SER A 61 -5.05 -33.32 11.90
CA SER A 61 -5.61 -34.66 11.71
C SER A 61 -5.86 -35.00 10.24
N TRP A 62 -6.08 -34.00 9.37
CA TRP A 62 -6.33 -34.20 7.95
C TRP A 62 -5.08 -34.53 7.12
N LEU A 63 -3.89 -34.49 7.71
CA LEU A 63 -2.63 -34.86 7.03
C LEU A 63 -2.58 -36.33 6.56
N HIS A 64 -3.54 -37.16 6.96
CA HIS A 64 -3.68 -38.52 6.44
C HIS A 64 -4.32 -38.57 5.04
N VAL A 65 -4.98 -37.48 4.60
CA VAL A 65 -5.68 -37.39 3.30
C VAL A 65 -5.20 -36.19 2.49
N LEU A 66 -4.89 -35.06 3.13
CA LEU A 66 -4.59 -33.78 2.52
C LEU A 66 -3.14 -33.36 2.77
N SER A 67 -2.57 -32.58 1.86
CA SER A 67 -1.31 -31.85 2.08
C SER A 67 -1.53 -30.63 2.98
N VAL A 68 -0.46 -30.05 3.51
CA VAL A 68 -0.51 -28.81 4.32
C VAL A 68 -1.17 -27.67 3.54
N ASN A 69 -0.86 -27.54 2.26
CA ASN A 69 -1.46 -26.51 1.39
C ASN A 69 -2.97 -26.70 1.25
N GLU A 70 -3.41 -27.92 0.94
CA GLU A 70 -4.84 -28.23 0.82
C GLU A 70 -5.59 -27.99 2.14
N ILE A 71 -5.00 -28.31 3.30
CA ILE A 71 -5.59 -28.01 4.61
C ILE A 71 -5.75 -26.50 4.79
N ASN A 72 -4.74 -25.70 4.45
CA ASN A 72 -4.83 -24.26 4.54
C ASN A 72 -5.94 -23.69 3.65
N ASP A 73 -6.07 -24.20 2.43
CA ASP A 73 -7.09 -23.77 1.49
C ASP A 73 -8.51 -24.16 1.93
N GLU A 74 -8.69 -25.39 2.45
CA GLU A 74 -9.99 -25.86 2.93
C GLU A 74 -10.45 -25.13 4.21
N LEU A 75 -9.52 -24.77 5.12
CA LEU A 75 -9.83 -23.95 6.29
C LEU A 75 -10.39 -22.59 5.91
N ARG A 76 -9.92 -22.02 4.81
CA ARG A 76 -10.40 -20.72 4.30
C ARG A 76 -11.78 -20.81 3.66
N LYS A 77 -12.17 -22.00 3.16
CA LYS A 77 -13.50 -22.23 2.57
C LYS A 77 -14.58 -22.42 3.63
N GLY A 78 -14.25 -22.98 4.82
CA GLY A 78 -15.23 -23.14 5.89
C GLY A 78 -14.79 -24.08 7.02
N LEU A 79 -15.69 -24.23 8.00
CA LEU A 79 -15.44 -24.98 9.24
C LEU A 79 -15.52 -26.51 9.09
N ASP A 80 -15.98 -27.03 7.96
CA ASP A 80 -16.25 -28.46 7.80
C ASP A 80 -15.00 -29.33 7.93
N ILE A 81 -13.83 -28.78 7.57
CA ILE A 81 -12.55 -29.45 7.78
C ILE A 81 -12.19 -29.63 9.27
N LEU A 82 -12.80 -28.86 10.17
CA LEU A 82 -12.59 -28.95 11.61
C LEU A 82 -13.58 -29.90 12.30
N ASP A 83 -14.07 -30.88 11.55
CA ASP A 83 -14.90 -32.00 12.06
C ASP A 83 -14.16 -33.32 11.82
N THR A 84 -13.98 -34.12 12.86
CA THR A 84 -13.37 -35.44 12.74
C THR A 84 -14.38 -36.55 12.78
N GLY A 85 -14.40 -37.43 11.79
CA GLY A 85 -15.20 -38.67 11.79
C GLY A 85 -14.73 -39.74 12.78
N VAL A 86 -13.80 -39.43 13.71
CA VAL A 86 -13.25 -40.39 14.70
C VAL A 86 -14.30 -40.70 15.77
N ARG A 87 -14.89 -41.93 15.72
CA ARG A 87 -15.99 -42.38 16.58
C ARG A 87 -15.67 -42.45 18.08
N ASP A 88 -14.41 -42.55 18.47
CA ASP A 88 -13.98 -42.75 19.87
C ASP A 88 -13.57 -41.49 20.63
N ALA A 89 -13.56 -40.32 19.99
CA ALA A 89 -13.30 -39.06 20.68
C ALA A 89 -14.56 -38.56 21.44
N PRO A 90 -14.41 -37.90 22.61
CA PRO A 90 -15.53 -37.24 23.26
C PRO A 90 -16.22 -36.25 22.32
N GLU A 91 -17.55 -36.17 22.34
CA GLU A 91 -18.34 -35.34 21.43
C GLU A 91 -17.83 -33.87 21.30
N ARG A 92 -17.36 -33.32 22.42
CA ARG A 92 -16.74 -31.96 22.52
C ARG A 92 -15.36 -31.81 21.83
N HIS A 93 -14.74 -32.93 21.42
CA HIS A 93 -13.44 -32.94 20.73
C HIS A 93 -13.57 -33.44 19.29
N ARG A 94 -14.76 -33.71 18.80
CA ARG A 94 -14.99 -34.22 17.44
C ARG A 94 -15.23 -33.12 16.45
N SER A 95 -15.74 -31.96 16.91
CA SER A 95 -16.14 -30.87 16.01
C SER A 95 -16.09 -29.55 16.74
N ILE A 96 -15.41 -28.58 16.12
CA ILE A 96 -15.43 -27.18 16.58
C ILE A 96 -16.84 -26.60 16.47
N ARG A 97 -17.61 -27.04 15.47
CA ARG A 97 -19.02 -26.65 15.28
C ARG A 97 -19.86 -26.98 16.49
N ALA A 98 -19.71 -28.17 17.08
CA ALA A 98 -20.44 -28.56 18.28
C ALA A 98 -20.12 -27.66 19.51
N VAL A 99 -18.88 -27.21 19.64
CA VAL A 99 -18.47 -26.22 20.67
C VAL A 99 -19.17 -24.88 20.44
N PHE A 100 -19.19 -24.42 19.19
CA PHE A 100 -19.83 -23.16 18.82
C PHE A 100 -21.35 -23.21 18.92
N ASP A 101 -22.01 -24.35 18.56
CA ASP A 101 -23.45 -24.57 18.74
C ASP A 101 -23.87 -24.45 20.22
N ARG A 102 -23.03 -24.94 21.12
CA ARG A 102 -23.27 -24.77 22.55
C ARG A 102 -23.17 -23.30 22.97
N SER A 103 -22.16 -22.59 22.53
CA SER A 103 -22.00 -21.15 22.80
C SER A 103 -23.15 -20.35 22.21
N TRP A 104 -23.60 -20.71 21.00
CA TRP A 104 -24.75 -20.14 20.33
C TRP A 104 -26.05 -20.34 21.11
N SER A 105 -26.27 -21.54 21.70
CA SER A 105 -27.45 -21.83 22.49
C SER A 105 -27.56 -21.05 23.80
N LEU A 106 -26.46 -20.46 24.28
CA LEU A 106 -26.41 -19.58 25.45
C LEU A 106 -26.78 -18.12 25.12
N LEU A 107 -26.89 -17.79 23.82
CA LEU A 107 -27.31 -16.47 23.36
C LEU A 107 -28.83 -16.40 23.29
N ASP A 108 -29.42 -15.28 23.71
CA ASP A 108 -30.81 -15.01 23.42
C ASP A 108 -31.00 -14.69 21.92
N LYS A 109 -32.25 -14.68 21.45
CA LYS A 109 -32.57 -14.48 20.02
C LYS A 109 -32.02 -13.20 19.46
N LYS A 110 -32.01 -12.13 20.25
CA LYS A 110 -31.50 -10.83 19.83
C LYS A 110 -29.99 -10.79 19.77
N GLU A 111 -29.31 -11.42 20.72
CA GLU A 111 -27.87 -11.62 20.71
C GLU A 111 -27.43 -12.48 19.51
N GLN A 112 -28.21 -13.55 19.21
CA GLN A 112 -27.96 -14.38 18.01
C GLN A 112 -28.07 -13.57 16.72
N GLU A 113 -29.13 -12.77 16.59
CA GLU A 113 -29.31 -11.88 15.41
C GLU A 113 -28.17 -10.86 15.26
N ILE A 114 -27.79 -10.21 16.36
CA ILE A 114 -26.68 -9.25 16.35
C ILE A 114 -25.38 -9.96 15.98
N PHE A 115 -25.08 -11.10 16.57
CA PHE A 115 -23.85 -11.82 16.29
C PHE A 115 -23.78 -12.28 14.83
N MET A 116 -24.90 -12.76 14.24
CA MET A 116 -24.96 -13.04 12.80
C MET A 116 -24.62 -11.81 11.96
N ARG A 117 -25.22 -10.65 12.26
CA ARG A 117 -24.96 -9.41 11.51
C ARG A 117 -23.53 -8.92 11.68
N LEU A 118 -22.94 -9.05 12.88
CA LEU A 118 -21.55 -8.68 13.14
C LEU A 118 -20.54 -9.54 12.38
N SER A 119 -20.92 -10.74 11.93
CA SER A 119 -20.01 -11.62 11.16
C SER A 119 -19.63 -11.06 9.78
N ILE A 120 -20.30 -10.02 9.30
CA ILE A 120 -19.97 -9.36 8.03
C ILE A 120 -18.63 -8.62 8.07
N PHE A 121 -18.20 -8.17 9.24
CA PHE A 121 -16.94 -7.47 9.39
C PHE A 121 -15.74 -8.39 9.10
N ARG A 122 -14.76 -7.88 8.35
CA ARG A 122 -13.57 -8.64 7.90
C ARG A 122 -12.34 -8.42 8.78
N SER A 123 -12.36 -7.34 9.56
CA SER A 123 -11.36 -7.01 10.57
C SER A 123 -12.06 -6.57 11.84
N GLY A 124 -11.32 -6.07 12.81
CA GLY A 124 -11.94 -5.41 13.96
C GLY A 124 -12.83 -4.25 13.52
N PHE A 125 -13.77 -3.86 14.37
CA PHE A 125 -14.74 -2.80 14.10
C PHE A 125 -14.98 -1.94 15.35
N THR A 126 -15.47 -0.72 15.14
CA THR A 126 -15.79 0.20 16.23
C THR A 126 -17.15 -0.14 16.84
N ARG A 127 -17.41 0.36 18.06
CA ARG A 127 -18.74 0.28 18.67
C ARG A 127 -19.80 0.96 17.81
N GLU A 128 -19.45 2.05 17.16
CA GLU A 128 -20.35 2.78 16.26
C GLU A 128 -20.73 1.93 15.06
N ALA A 129 -19.76 1.32 14.38
CA ALA A 129 -20.01 0.39 13.28
C ALA A 129 -20.92 -0.76 13.72
N ALA A 130 -20.69 -1.37 14.90
CA ALA A 130 -21.54 -2.41 15.43
C ALA A 130 -22.99 -1.93 15.67
N GLN A 131 -23.16 -0.69 16.13
CA GLN A 131 -24.48 -0.11 16.37
C GLN A 131 -25.21 0.18 15.04
N GLN A 132 -24.53 0.79 14.06
CA GLN A 132 -25.13 1.18 12.79
C GLN A 132 -25.45 -0.05 11.91
N VAL A 133 -24.54 -1.01 11.82
CA VAL A 133 -24.66 -2.17 10.93
C VAL A 133 -25.49 -3.29 11.55
N ALA A 134 -25.28 -3.61 12.84
CA ALA A 134 -25.94 -4.74 13.48
C ALA A 134 -27.04 -4.33 14.48
N GLY A 135 -27.24 -3.04 14.73
CA GLY A 135 -28.18 -2.55 15.73
C GLY A 135 -27.76 -2.89 17.18
N ALA A 136 -26.46 -3.12 17.42
CA ALA A 136 -25.93 -3.57 18.70
C ALA A 136 -25.83 -2.42 19.72
N SER A 137 -26.67 -2.45 20.74
CA SER A 137 -26.53 -1.51 21.86
C SER A 137 -25.30 -1.83 22.72
N LEU A 138 -24.80 -0.85 23.49
CA LEU A 138 -23.68 -1.04 24.41
C LEU A 138 -23.89 -2.23 25.37
N ARG A 139 -25.13 -2.44 25.86
CA ARG A 139 -25.46 -3.56 26.74
C ARG A 139 -25.30 -4.91 26.05
N GLN A 140 -25.68 -5.01 24.78
CA GLN A 140 -25.57 -6.23 24.00
C GLN A 140 -24.11 -6.52 23.63
N ILE A 141 -23.34 -5.50 23.25
CA ILE A 141 -21.90 -5.61 23.06
C ILE A 141 -21.22 -6.14 24.33
N ALA A 142 -21.51 -5.53 25.49
CA ALA A 142 -20.97 -6.00 26.76
C ALA A 142 -21.41 -7.44 27.09
N GLY A 143 -22.65 -7.83 26.76
CA GLY A 143 -23.14 -9.19 26.90
C GLY A 143 -22.36 -10.20 26.05
N LEU A 144 -22.08 -9.86 24.78
CA LEU A 144 -21.30 -10.70 23.87
C LEU A 144 -19.82 -10.79 24.29
N VAL A 145 -19.25 -9.70 24.80
CA VAL A 145 -17.88 -9.70 25.36
C VAL A 145 -17.80 -10.58 26.60
N ASN A 146 -18.77 -10.47 27.55
CA ASN A 146 -18.81 -11.31 28.74
C ASN A 146 -18.98 -12.82 28.43
N LYS A 147 -19.59 -13.13 27.28
CA LYS A 147 -19.75 -14.51 26.79
C LYS A 147 -18.58 -14.95 25.89
N SER A 148 -17.52 -14.15 25.80
CA SER A 148 -16.33 -14.42 24.97
C SER A 148 -16.62 -14.63 23.47
N ILE A 149 -17.71 -14.07 22.97
CA ILE A 149 -18.07 -14.05 21.54
C ILE A 149 -17.34 -12.88 20.84
N LEU A 150 -17.24 -11.74 21.54
CA LEU A 150 -16.45 -10.59 21.10
C LEU A 150 -15.24 -10.42 22.01
N ARG A 151 -14.15 -9.98 21.43
CA ARG A 151 -13.00 -9.46 22.17
C ARG A 151 -12.99 -7.93 22.04
N HIS A 152 -12.58 -7.26 23.11
CA HIS A 152 -12.34 -5.83 23.10
C HIS A 152 -10.84 -5.59 23.25
N ASP A 153 -10.23 -5.05 22.21
CA ASP A 153 -8.85 -4.56 22.31
C ASP A 153 -8.85 -3.17 22.98
N ALA A 154 -8.46 -3.16 24.24
CA ALA A 154 -8.42 -1.93 25.03
C ALA A 154 -7.33 -0.95 24.55
N GLY A 155 -6.31 -1.41 23.82
CA GLY A 155 -5.23 -0.58 23.30
C GLY A 155 -5.68 0.31 22.14
N ILE A 156 -6.51 -0.23 21.25
CA ILE A 156 -7.02 0.46 20.06
C ILE A 156 -8.53 0.77 20.13
N GLY A 157 -9.21 0.32 21.19
CA GLY A 157 -10.63 0.58 21.38
C GLY A 157 -11.58 -0.13 20.40
N ARG A 158 -11.13 -1.20 19.75
CA ARG A 158 -11.88 -1.93 18.72
C ARG A 158 -12.45 -3.24 19.26
N LEU A 159 -13.49 -3.71 18.61
CA LEU A 159 -14.12 -5.00 18.86
C LEU A 159 -13.69 -5.99 17.79
N GLU A 160 -13.48 -7.24 18.17
CA GLU A 160 -13.05 -8.31 17.27
C GLU A 160 -13.88 -9.57 17.50
N ILE A 161 -14.07 -10.33 16.43
CA ILE A 161 -14.62 -11.69 16.46
C ILE A 161 -13.52 -12.64 16.03
N HIS A 162 -13.34 -13.72 16.80
CA HIS A 162 -12.44 -14.79 16.37
C HIS A 162 -12.89 -15.35 15.02
N GLU A 163 -11.97 -15.54 14.07
CA GLU A 163 -12.29 -15.85 12.68
C GLU A 163 -13.20 -17.08 12.53
N LEU A 164 -12.95 -18.15 13.28
CA LEU A 164 -13.80 -19.35 13.24
C LEU A 164 -15.22 -19.10 13.77
N LEU A 165 -15.37 -18.23 14.79
CA LEU A 165 -16.69 -17.81 15.28
C LEU A 165 -17.38 -16.89 14.26
N ARG A 166 -16.63 -16.07 13.57
CA ARG A 166 -17.15 -15.21 12.50
C ARG A 166 -17.71 -16.04 11.35
N GLN A 167 -16.97 -17.05 10.87
CA GLN A 167 -17.44 -17.96 9.82
C GLN A 167 -18.70 -18.72 10.25
N PHE A 168 -18.72 -19.23 11.48
CA PHE A 168 -19.89 -19.90 12.04
C PHE A 168 -21.14 -19.01 12.06
N ALA A 169 -21.00 -17.74 12.42
CA ALA A 169 -22.11 -16.78 12.43
C ALA A 169 -22.48 -16.34 11.00
N GLN A 170 -21.50 -16.22 10.10
CA GLN A 170 -21.71 -15.88 8.69
C GLN A 170 -22.55 -16.95 7.97
N GLU A 171 -22.26 -18.24 8.15
CA GLU A 171 -23.09 -19.33 7.58
C GLU A 171 -24.56 -19.21 8.00
N ARG A 172 -24.82 -18.82 9.26
CA ARG A 172 -26.19 -18.61 9.74
C ARG A 172 -26.85 -17.38 9.14
N LEU A 173 -26.09 -16.31 8.94
CA LEU A 173 -26.57 -15.11 8.26
C LEU A 173 -26.96 -15.45 6.82
N GLU A 174 -26.11 -16.16 6.09
CA GLU A 174 -26.33 -16.56 4.70
C GLU A 174 -27.53 -17.49 4.52
N ASN A 175 -27.80 -18.36 5.52
CA ASN A 175 -29.01 -19.18 5.58
C ASN A 175 -30.29 -18.37 5.84
N THR A 176 -30.19 -17.04 6.04
CA THR A 176 -31.31 -16.12 6.22
C THR A 176 -31.25 -15.01 5.17
N PRO A 177 -31.64 -15.25 3.90
CA PRO A 177 -31.39 -14.37 2.75
C PRO A 177 -31.82 -12.91 2.97
N GLN A 178 -32.98 -12.69 3.58
CA GLN A 178 -33.50 -11.36 3.85
C GLN A 178 -32.61 -10.58 4.86
N ALA A 179 -32.17 -11.23 5.93
CA ALA A 179 -31.27 -10.64 6.91
C ALA A 179 -29.88 -10.41 6.31
N SER A 180 -29.38 -11.35 5.51
CA SER A 180 -28.12 -11.26 4.80
C SER A 180 -28.10 -10.05 3.84
N GLY A 181 -29.10 -9.92 2.97
CA GLY A 181 -29.21 -8.82 2.02
C GLY A 181 -29.23 -7.46 2.73
N SER A 182 -30.14 -7.29 3.70
CA SER A 182 -30.26 -6.04 4.45
C SER A 182 -28.99 -5.68 5.26
N THR A 183 -28.28 -6.69 5.79
CA THR A 183 -27.02 -6.46 6.51
C THR A 183 -25.91 -6.02 5.57
N LYS A 184 -25.78 -6.65 4.39
CA LYS A 184 -24.80 -6.25 3.38
C LYS A 184 -25.03 -4.81 2.91
N GLU A 185 -26.26 -4.45 2.63
CA GLU A 185 -26.63 -3.10 2.21
C GLU A 185 -26.31 -2.06 3.30
N THR A 186 -26.72 -2.31 4.56
CA THR A 186 -26.43 -1.40 5.68
C THR A 186 -24.94 -1.26 5.95
N TYR A 187 -24.19 -2.36 5.88
CA TYR A 187 -22.74 -2.38 6.01
C TYR A 187 -22.05 -1.57 4.93
N ALA A 188 -22.42 -1.79 3.67
CA ALA A 188 -21.83 -1.07 2.55
C ALA A 188 -22.15 0.43 2.61
N ALA A 189 -23.39 0.81 2.97
CA ALA A 189 -23.80 2.19 3.14
C ALA A 189 -23.02 2.88 4.28
N TYR A 190 -22.83 2.20 5.42
CA TYR A 190 -22.03 2.72 6.52
C TYR A 190 -20.60 3.05 6.08
N TYR A 191 -19.93 2.13 5.38
CA TYR A 191 -18.55 2.37 4.94
C TYR A 191 -18.45 3.35 3.77
N ALA A 192 -19.48 3.50 2.96
CA ALA A 192 -19.54 4.58 1.96
C ALA A 192 -19.60 5.96 2.63
N ASP A 193 -20.47 6.14 3.61
CA ASP A 193 -20.58 7.40 4.37
C ASP A 193 -19.32 7.65 5.21
N PHE A 194 -18.73 6.60 5.81
CA PHE A 194 -17.44 6.63 6.47
C PHE A 194 -16.35 7.18 5.56
N MET A 195 -16.22 6.66 4.34
CA MET A 195 -15.20 7.12 3.37
C MET A 195 -15.46 8.53 2.88
N GLN A 196 -16.71 8.92 2.68
CA GLN A 196 -17.07 10.28 2.27
C GLN A 196 -16.69 11.31 3.34
N GLU A 197 -16.94 11.01 4.61
CA GLU A 197 -16.57 11.88 5.73
C GLU A 197 -15.04 11.99 5.84
N ARG A 198 -14.31 10.85 5.79
CA ARG A 198 -12.83 10.83 5.86
C ARG A 198 -12.20 11.52 4.66
N TRP A 199 -12.81 11.46 3.48
CA TRP A 199 -12.33 12.24 2.33
C TRP A 199 -12.32 13.74 2.61
N GLN A 200 -13.33 14.27 3.29
CA GLN A 200 -13.34 15.69 3.69
C GLN A 200 -12.22 15.98 4.72
N GLN A 201 -12.03 15.11 5.67
CA GLN A 201 -10.97 15.21 6.70
C GLN A 201 -9.57 15.12 6.09
N LEU A 202 -9.36 14.25 5.09
CA LEU A 202 -8.10 14.10 4.34
C LEU A 202 -7.67 15.38 3.59
N ARG A 203 -8.56 16.35 3.45
CA ARG A 203 -8.31 17.63 2.79
C ARG A 203 -8.01 18.77 3.77
N GLY A 204 -7.94 18.49 5.06
CA GLY A 204 -7.78 19.49 6.13
C GLY A 204 -6.97 19.01 7.33
N SER A 205 -7.27 19.56 8.50
CA SER A 205 -6.50 19.36 9.75
C SER A 205 -6.60 17.96 10.36
N GLU A 206 -7.59 17.16 9.97
CA GLU A 206 -7.83 15.82 10.54
C GLU A 206 -7.23 14.70 9.68
N GLU A 207 -6.34 15.04 8.76
CA GLU A 207 -5.78 14.12 7.75
C GLU A 207 -5.12 12.89 8.38
N ILE A 208 -4.30 13.06 9.43
CA ILE A 208 -3.58 11.96 10.08
C ILE A 208 -4.56 10.99 10.75
N SER A 209 -5.59 11.50 11.44
CA SER A 209 -6.64 10.68 12.07
C SER A 209 -7.41 9.90 11.00
N ALA A 210 -7.83 10.58 9.94
CA ALA A 210 -8.59 9.97 8.84
C ALA A 210 -7.79 8.85 8.13
N LEU A 211 -6.49 9.06 7.88
CA LEU A 211 -5.61 8.01 7.32
C LEU A 211 -5.55 6.79 8.25
N THR A 212 -5.36 7.01 9.55
CA THR A 212 -5.27 5.94 10.55
C THR A 212 -6.59 5.17 10.67
N GLU A 213 -7.72 5.87 10.65
CA GLU A 213 -9.04 5.25 10.74
C GLU A 213 -9.38 4.42 9.49
N ILE A 214 -9.08 4.95 8.29
CA ILE A 214 -9.29 4.19 7.04
C ILE A 214 -8.39 2.95 7.01
N GLU A 215 -7.13 3.07 7.42
CA GLU A 215 -6.19 1.95 7.47
C GLU A 215 -6.67 0.85 8.42
N ALA A 216 -7.17 1.23 9.60
CA ALA A 216 -7.71 0.28 10.57
C ALA A 216 -8.95 -0.47 10.04
N ASP A 217 -9.71 0.13 9.14
CA ASP A 217 -10.92 -0.46 8.53
C ASP A 217 -10.73 -0.86 7.05
N ILE A 218 -9.50 -0.91 6.54
CA ILE A 218 -9.24 -1.06 5.10
C ILE A 218 -9.93 -2.28 4.48
N GLU A 219 -9.95 -3.43 5.16
CA GLU A 219 -10.60 -4.63 4.66
C GLU A 219 -12.14 -4.51 4.67
N ASN A 220 -12.69 -3.82 5.67
CA ASN A 220 -14.11 -3.53 5.70
C ASN A 220 -14.50 -2.57 4.56
N VAL A 221 -13.68 -1.55 4.34
CA VAL A 221 -13.89 -0.56 3.26
C VAL A 221 -13.77 -1.22 1.88
N ARG A 222 -12.78 -2.11 1.66
CA ARG A 222 -12.63 -2.89 0.42
C ARG A 222 -13.85 -3.80 0.16
N THR A 223 -14.37 -4.43 1.22
CA THR A 223 -15.56 -5.29 1.11
C THR A 223 -16.80 -4.49 0.71
N ALA A 224 -16.98 -3.29 1.29
CA ALA A 224 -18.08 -2.40 0.93
C ALA A 224 -17.93 -1.84 -0.49
N TRP A 225 -16.70 -1.51 -0.92
CA TRP A 225 -16.38 -1.12 -2.29
C TRP A 225 -16.79 -2.18 -3.32
N ARG A 226 -16.40 -3.45 -3.09
CA ARG A 226 -16.76 -4.57 -3.96
C ARG A 226 -18.27 -4.75 -4.07
N TYR A 227 -18.99 -4.65 -2.95
CA TYR A 227 -20.44 -4.71 -2.96
C TYR A 227 -21.05 -3.68 -3.95
N TYR A 228 -20.55 -2.44 -3.95
CA TYR A 228 -21.07 -1.43 -4.87
C TYR A 228 -20.54 -1.54 -6.31
N LEU A 229 -19.41 -2.18 -6.53
CA LEU A 229 -18.98 -2.58 -7.88
C LEU A 229 -19.93 -3.64 -8.45
N ASP A 230 -20.30 -4.65 -7.66
CA ASP A 230 -21.25 -5.70 -8.06
C ASP A 230 -22.66 -5.12 -8.33
N GLU A 231 -23.09 -4.17 -7.51
CA GLU A 231 -24.37 -3.46 -7.67
C GLU A 231 -24.33 -2.35 -8.74
N GLN A 232 -23.19 -2.06 -9.32
CA GLN A 232 -22.96 -0.98 -10.29
C GLN A 232 -23.54 0.36 -9.83
N ASN A 233 -23.28 0.76 -8.59
CA ASN A 233 -23.82 1.97 -7.99
C ASN A 233 -22.80 3.11 -8.00
N ALA A 234 -22.81 3.92 -9.07
CA ALA A 234 -21.87 5.03 -9.28
C ALA A 234 -21.87 6.04 -8.12
N GLN A 235 -23.05 6.42 -7.61
CA GLN A 235 -23.18 7.40 -6.54
C GLN A 235 -22.47 6.94 -5.24
N GLN A 236 -22.55 5.68 -4.92
CA GLN A 236 -21.86 5.12 -3.75
C GLN A 236 -20.38 4.93 -4.02
N LEU A 237 -19.99 4.45 -5.20
CA LEU A 237 -18.58 4.28 -5.59
C LEU A 237 -17.80 5.60 -5.53
N GLN A 238 -18.41 6.73 -5.90
CA GLN A 238 -17.80 8.06 -5.81
C GLN A 238 -17.35 8.41 -4.39
N LYS A 239 -18.03 7.92 -3.36
CA LYS A 239 -17.66 8.17 -1.96
C LYS A 239 -16.32 7.53 -1.55
N PHE A 240 -15.90 6.45 -2.22
CA PHE A 240 -14.69 5.70 -1.88
C PHE A 240 -13.46 6.13 -2.67
N ILE A 241 -13.61 6.43 -3.98
CA ILE A 241 -12.54 6.38 -4.97
C ILE A 241 -11.37 7.32 -4.65
N TYR A 242 -11.65 8.55 -4.23
CA TYR A 242 -10.61 9.52 -3.88
C TYR A 242 -9.94 9.21 -2.53
N GLY A 243 -10.70 8.66 -1.58
CA GLY A 243 -10.18 8.19 -0.29
C GLY A 243 -9.20 7.04 -0.47
N PHE A 244 -9.55 6.05 -1.30
CA PHE A 244 -8.65 4.97 -1.66
C PHE A 244 -7.39 5.48 -2.34
N TRP A 245 -7.52 6.31 -3.38
CA TRP A 245 -6.38 6.90 -4.07
C TRP A 245 -5.42 7.57 -3.07
N ARG A 246 -5.92 8.39 -2.14
CA ARG A 246 -5.11 9.08 -1.13
C ARG A 246 -4.40 8.11 -0.18
N VAL A 247 -5.12 7.15 0.38
CA VAL A 247 -4.56 6.20 1.35
C VAL A 247 -3.49 5.33 0.71
N TYR A 248 -3.77 4.77 -0.47
CA TYR A 248 -2.82 3.94 -1.18
C TYR A 248 -1.56 4.72 -1.60
N TRP A 249 -1.73 5.99 -1.98
CA TRP A 249 -0.61 6.88 -2.27
C TRP A 249 0.27 7.12 -1.04
N VAL A 250 -0.32 7.56 0.07
CA VAL A 250 0.41 7.89 1.29
C VAL A 250 1.09 6.67 1.90
N ARG A 251 0.44 5.50 1.86
CA ARG A 251 1.02 4.26 2.40
C ARG A 251 2.03 3.59 1.46
N GLY A 252 2.15 4.06 0.22
CA GLY A 252 3.03 3.44 -0.78
C GLY A 252 2.50 2.08 -1.26
N TRP A 253 1.21 1.79 -1.11
CA TRP A 253 0.59 0.54 -1.54
C TRP A 253 0.28 0.55 -3.04
N PHE A 254 1.28 0.89 -3.86
CA PHE A 254 1.05 1.17 -5.28
C PHE A 254 0.58 -0.06 -6.04
N ARG A 255 1.15 -1.24 -5.80
CA ARG A 255 0.71 -2.49 -6.46
C ARG A 255 -0.72 -2.87 -6.08
N GLY A 256 -1.06 -2.84 -4.79
CA GLY A 256 -2.44 -3.05 -4.33
C GLY A 256 -3.41 -1.99 -4.86
N GLY A 257 -2.94 -0.76 -5.09
CA GLY A 257 -3.73 0.29 -5.75
C GLY A 257 -3.99 -0.03 -7.22
N ILE A 258 -2.99 -0.55 -7.95
CA ILE A 258 -3.15 -1.01 -9.34
C ILE A 258 -4.24 -2.09 -9.40
N GLU A 259 -4.17 -3.11 -8.54
CA GLU A 259 -5.14 -4.20 -8.47
C GLU A 259 -6.55 -3.71 -8.14
N LEU A 260 -6.69 -2.90 -7.06
CA LEU A 260 -7.99 -2.36 -6.63
C LEU A 260 -8.70 -1.59 -7.74
N PHE A 261 -7.95 -0.74 -8.46
CA PHE A 261 -8.54 0.08 -9.52
C PHE A 261 -8.69 -0.68 -10.84
N ALA A 262 -7.84 -1.68 -11.13
CA ALA A 262 -8.03 -2.59 -12.27
C ALA A 262 -9.32 -3.39 -12.13
N ASP A 263 -9.61 -3.95 -10.95
CA ASP A 263 -10.87 -4.64 -10.65
C ASP A 263 -12.08 -3.72 -10.94
N ALA A 264 -11.99 -2.44 -10.55
CA ALA A 264 -13.06 -1.48 -10.81
C ALA A 264 -13.20 -1.15 -12.31
N VAL A 265 -12.09 -0.99 -13.04
CA VAL A 265 -12.09 -0.75 -14.49
C VAL A 265 -12.74 -1.92 -15.24
N GLU A 266 -12.46 -3.16 -14.82
CA GLU A 266 -13.03 -4.38 -15.39
C GLU A 266 -14.53 -4.52 -15.05
N ALA A 267 -14.89 -4.38 -13.77
CA ALA A 267 -16.29 -4.49 -13.32
C ALA A 267 -17.21 -3.49 -14.00
N LEU A 268 -16.70 -2.27 -14.28
CA LEU A 268 -17.46 -1.19 -14.92
C LEU A 268 -17.31 -1.17 -16.46
N ALA A 269 -16.63 -2.14 -17.07
CA ALA A 269 -16.37 -2.15 -18.51
C ALA A 269 -17.65 -2.26 -19.35
N GLN A 270 -18.69 -2.88 -18.85
CA GLN A 270 -19.96 -3.11 -19.54
C GLN A 270 -20.98 -1.96 -19.40
N ALA A 271 -20.63 -0.91 -18.66
CA ALA A 271 -21.54 0.21 -18.36
C ALA A 271 -21.55 1.28 -19.47
N GLU A 272 -21.61 0.87 -20.75
CA GLU A 272 -21.47 1.79 -21.91
C GLU A 272 -22.56 2.86 -22.00
N TYR A 273 -23.72 2.66 -21.39
CA TYR A 273 -24.87 3.55 -21.49
C TYR A 273 -25.14 4.37 -20.21
N ASP A 274 -24.35 4.20 -19.16
CA ASP A 274 -24.47 4.94 -17.91
C ASP A 274 -23.29 5.91 -17.75
N SER A 275 -23.56 7.20 -17.90
CA SER A 275 -22.52 8.24 -17.84
C SER A 275 -21.85 8.34 -16.47
N ASP A 276 -22.57 8.07 -15.37
CA ASP A 276 -22.02 8.12 -14.02
C ASP A 276 -21.04 6.96 -13.80
N LEU A 277 -21.41 5.76 -14.24
CA LEU A 277 -20.53 4.59 -14.17
C LEU A 277 -19.31 4.74 -15.09
N GLN A 278 -19.49 5.31 -16.29
CA GLN A 278 -18.36 5.61 -17.18
C GLN A 278 -17.40 6.63 -16.55
N ALA A 279 -17.91 7.65 -15.88
CA ALA A 279 -17.08 8.61 -15.17
C ALA A 279 -16.31 7.93 -14.02
N MET A 280 -16.95 7.06 -13.24
CA MET A 280 -16.27 6.28 -12.19
C MET A 280 -15.22 5.35 -12.75
N ARG A 281 -15.50 4.68 -13.86
CA ARG A 281 -14.52 3.86 -14.58
C ARG A 281 -13.31 4.71 -15.02
N ALA A 282 -13.53 5.87 -15.58
CA ALA A 282 -12.47 6.76 -16.02
C ALA A 282 -11.60 7.25 -14.83
N VAL A 283 -12.20 7.61 -13.69
CA VAL A 283 -11.45 7.97 -12.48
C VAL A 283 -10.63 6.78 -11.96
N ALA A 284 -11.16 5.56 -12.01
CA ALA A 284 -10.42 4.34 -11.67
C ALA A 284 -9.24 4.12 -12.63
N MET A 285 -9.41 4.33 -13.95
CA MET A 285 -8.33 4.27 -14.95
C MET A 285 -7.23 5.30 -14.65
N ALA A 286 -7.59 6.54 -14.30
CA ALA A 286 -6.62 7.57 -13.93
C ALA A 286 -5.85 7.20 -12.65
N SER A 287 -6.54 6.62 -11.66
CA SER A 287 -5.96 6.16 -10.41
C SER A 287 -5.02 4.96 -10.63
N GLN A 288 -5.44 3.97 -11.42
CA GLN A 288 -4.61 2.84 -11.84
C GLN A 288 -3.37 3.34 -12.59
N GLY A 289 -3.56 4.26 -13.53
CA GLY A 289 -2.50 4.78 -14.39
C GLY A 289 -1.39 5.47 -13.61
N ILE A 290 -1.72 6.29 -12.61
CA ILE A 290 -0.68 6.93 -11.81
C ILE A 290 0.09 5.93 -10.96
N PHE A 291 -0.56 4.95 -10.34
CA PHE A 291 0.14 3.91 -9.59
C PHE A 291 1.02 3.03 -10.50
N THR A 292 0.53 2.72 -11.71
CA THR A 292 1.32 2.03 -12.75
C THR A 292 2.57 2.82 -13.12
N SER A 293 2.45 4.15 -13.25
CA SER A 293 3.60 5.04 -13.51
C SER A 293 4.60 5.05 -12.34
N LEU A 294 4.12 4.98 -11.10
CA LEU A 294 4.95 4.99 -9.89
C LEU A 294 5.79 3.71 -9.73
N VAL A 295 5.28 2.56 -10.16
CA VAL A 295 6.03 1.29 -10.14
C VAL A 295 6.97 1.10 -11.34
N GLY A 296 7.13 2.12 -12.19
CA GLY A 296 8.10 2.12 -13.29
C GLY A 296 7.50 1.82 -14.67
N LEU A 297 6.19 1.60 -14.80
CA LEU A 297 5.50 1.38 -16.07
C LEU A 297 4.86 2.69 -16.58
N ALA A 298 5.70 3.73 -16.72
CA ALA A 298 5.23 5.09 -16.93
C ALA A 298 4.46 5.31 -18.25
N ASP A 299 4.86 4.64 -19.36
CA ASP A 299 4.14 4.73 -20.63
C ASP A 299 2.76 4.08 -20.56
N GLU A 300 2.62 2.92 -19.90
CA GLU A 300 1.33 2.26 -19.70
C GLU A 300 0.41 3.12 -18.83
N GLY A 301 0.92 3.62 -17.72
CA GLY A 301 0.18 4.50 -16.82
C GLY A 301 -0.27 5.78 -17.50
N TYR A 302 0.59 6.42 -18.26
CA TYR A 302 0.26 7.61 -19.05
C TYR A 302 -0.87 7.33 -20.04
N ASN A 303 -0.81 6.22 -20.78
CA ASN A 303 -1.84 5.86 -21.75
C ASN A 303 -3.20 5.58 -21.09
N LEU A 304 -3.23 4.93 -19.92
CA LEU A 304 -4.45 4.74 -19.13
C LEU A 304 -5.08 6.07 -18.72
N ILE A 305 -4.25 7.02 -18.26
CA ILE A 305 -4.74 8.35 -17.85
C ILE A 305 -5.26 9.12 -19.07
N ARG A 306 -4.58 9.05 -20.23
CA ARG A 306 -5.04 9.69 -21.46
C ARG A 306 -6.40 9.13 -21.90
N ALA A 307 -6.57 7.82 -21.90
CA ALA A 307 -7.85 7.19 -22.20
C ALA A 307 -8.96 7.58 -21.22
N SER A 308 -8.63 7.76 -19.94
CA SER A 308 -9.56 8.29 -18.92
C SER A 308 -10.03 9.71 -19.27
N ILE A 309 -9.11 10.59 -19.68
CA ILE A 309 -9.43 11.97 -20.07
C ILE A 309 -10.36 11.97 -21.29
N GLU A 310 -10.10 11.17 -22.32
CA GLU A 310 -10.94 11.07 -23.51
C GLU A 310 -12.40 10.70 -23.17
N ILE A 311 -12.59 9.80 -22.19
CA ILE A 311 -13.92 9.45 -21.70
C ILE A 311 -14.56 10.65 -20.99
N LEU A 312 -13.84 11.30 -20.06
CA LEU A 312 -14.37 12.38 -19.21
C LEU A 312 -14.67 13.65 -19.99
N GLU A 313 -13.89 13.99 -21.01
CA GLU A 313 -14.17 15.14 -21.91
C GLU A 313 -15.50 14.95 -22.66
N GLY A 314 -15.85 13.69 -22.98
CA GLY A 314 -17.13 13.37 -23.62
C GLY A 314 -18.34 13.40 -22.69
N LEU A 315 -18.13 13.43 -21.37
CA LEU A 315 -19.18 13.28 -20.35
C LEU A 315 -19.47 14.56 -19.55
N GLU A 316 -18.70 15.65 -19.74
CA GLU A 316 -18.84 16.93 -19.02
C GLU A 316 -18.65 16.84 -17.48
N TYR A 317 -17.93 15.84 -16.97
CA TYR A 317 -17.61 15.70 -15.54
C TYR A 317 -16.35 16.50 -15.20
N THR A 318 -16.50 17.65 -14.53
CA THR A 318 -15.42 18.63 -14.33
C THR A 318 -14.42 18.26 -13.25
N ILE A 319 -14.87 17.74 -12.10
CA ILE A 319 -13.99 17.39 -10.98
C ILE A 319 -13.20 16.11 -11.29
N GLU A 320 -13.85 15.13 -11.88
CA GLU A 320 -13.26 13.88 -12.36
C GLU A 320 -12.20 14.16 -13.44
N LEU A 321 -12.50 15.06 -14.35
CA LEU A 321 -11.58 15.51 -15.40
C LEU A 321 -10.37 16.26 -14.80
N ALA A 322 -10.59 17.14 -13.81
CA ALA A 322 -9.49 17.77 -13.09
C ALA A 322 -8.59 16.73 -12.41
N PHE A 323 -9.18 15.73 -11.75
CA PHE A 323 -8.42 14.64 -11.13
C PHE A 323 -7.57 13.85 -12.15
N ALA A 324 -8.12 13.58 -13.34
CA ALA A 324 -7.38 12.91 -14.41
C ALA A 324 -6.21 13.80 -14.91
N TYR A 325 -6.39 15.10 -15.07
CA TYR A 325 -5.30 16.03 -15.44
C TYR A 325 -4.24 16.16 -14.33
N TYR A 326 -4.64 16.11 -13.04
CA TYR A 326 -3.69 16.04 -11.93
C TYR A 326 -2.75 14.85 -12.10
N ASN A 327 -3.31 13.66 -12.33
CA ASN A 327 -2.53 12.43 -12.51
C ASN A 327 -1.72 12.46 -13.82
N LEU A 328 -2.25 13.06 -14.91
CA LEU A 328 -1.52 13.20 -16.17
C LEU A 328 -0.28 14.07 -16.01
N THR A 329 -0.35 15.17 -15.26
CA THR A 329 0.79 16.03 -14.97
C THR A 329 1.93 15.23 -14.35
N MET A 330 1.62 14.40 -13.35
CA MET A 330 2.61 13.56 -12.68
C MET A 330 3.17 12.45 -13.60
N ALA A 331 2.32 11.81 -14.41
CA ALA A 331 2.76 10.79 -15.36
C ALA A 331 3.65 11.37 -16.47
N ALA A 332 3.33 12.55 -17.00
CA ALA A 332 4.13 13.27 -17.98
C ALA A 332 5.50 13.66 -17.40
N TYR A 333 5.57 14.06 -16.12
CA TYR A 333 6.83 14.29 -15.42
C TYR A 333 7.71 13.03 -15.45
N TYR A 334 7.20 11.85 -15.09
CA TYR A 334 7.99 10.61 -15.09
C TYR A 334 8.49 10.22 -16.49
N LEU A 335 7.76 10.57 -17.53
CA LEU A 335 8.17 10.36 -18.93
C LEU A 335 9.08 11.46 -19.48
N ASN A 336 9.42 12.50 -18.69
CA ASN A 336 10.18 13.67 -19.14
C ASN A 336 9.55 14.35 -20.36
N ARG A 337 8.24 14.58 -20.32
CA ARG A 337 7.45 15.26 -21.35
C ARG A 337 7.00 16.65 -20.86
N PRO A 338 7.92 17.65 -20.75
CA PRO A 338 7.64 18.91 -20.06
C PRO A 338 6.52 19.74 -20.72
N ALA A 339 6.35 19.65 -22.04
CA ALA A 339 5.24 20.33 -22.70
C ALA A 339 3.88 19.77 -22.30
N GLU A 340 3.76 18.44 -22.27
CA GLU A 340 2.52 17.75 -21.87
C GLU A 340 2.26 17.90 -20.35
N GLU A 341 3.30 17.94 -19.54
CA GLU A 341 3.23 18.25 -18.10
C GLU A 341 2.62 19.64 -17.88
N GLN A 342 3.11 20.64 -18.63
CA GLN A 342 2.62 22.02 -18.56
C GLN A 342 1.17 22.13 -19.04
N ASP A 343 0.84 21.52 -20.16
CA ASP A 343 -0.52 21.56 -20.74
C ASP A 343 -1.54 20.89 -19.80
N ALA A 344 -1.17 19.76 -19.19
CA ALA A 344 -2.03 19.06 -18.23
C ALA A 344 -2.26 19.90 -16.96
N ALA A 345 -1.19 20.50 -16.40
CA ALA A 345 -1.28 21.37 -15.24
C ALA A 345 -2.16 22.61 -15.50
N GLN A 346 -2.03 23.22 -16.68
CA GLN A 346 -2.87 24.35 -17.09
C GLN A 346 -4.34 23.93 -17.26
N SER A 347 -4.58 22.77 -17.86
CA SER A 347 -5.93 22.21 -18.01
C SER A 347 -6.60 21.96 -16.66
N TYR A 348 -5.86 21.40 -15.69
CA TYR A 348 -6.33 21.30 -14.31
C TYR A 348 -6.73 22.66 -13.74
N LEU A 349 -5.83 23.66 -13.76
CA LEU A 349 -6.08 24.97 -13.16
C LEU A 349 -7.26 25.66 -13.83
N LYS A 350 -7.39 25.58 -15.15
CA LYS A 350 -8.52 26.17 -15.89
C LYS A 350 -9.88 25.62 -15.40
N ILE A 351 -9.94 24.35 -15.02
CA ILE A 351 -11.17 23.74 -14.49
C ILE A 351 -11.45 24.25 -13.08
N VAL A 352 -10.43 24.35 -12.22
CA VAL A 352 -10.63 24.64 -10.79
C VAL A 352 -10.55 26.12 -10.43
N ASP A 353 -10.09 27.00 -11.33
CA ASP A 353 -9.89 28.43 -11.08
C ASP A 353 -11.18 29.17 -10.70
N THR A 354 -12.34 28.69 -11.21
CA THR A 354 -13.66 29.22 -10.85
C THR A 354 -14.22 28.64 -9.55
N SER A 355 -13.55 27.68 -8.96
CA SER A 355 -13.94 27.03 -7.71
C SER A 355 -13.53 27.87 -6.51
N ASN A 356 -14.43 27.98 -5.51
CA ASN A 356 -14.07 28.55 -4.20
C ASN A 356 -13.33 27.54 -3.30
N ASP A 357 -12.96 26.37 -3.80
CA ASP A 357 -12.31 25.31 -3.06
C ASP A 357 -10.80 25.56 -2.98
N LYS A 358 -10.34 25.98 -1.79
CA LYS A 358 -8.92 26.27 -1.54
C LYS A 358 -8.01 25.08 -1.77
N TRP A 359 -8.48 23.87 -1.49
CA TRP A 359 -7.68 22.66 -1.69
C TRP A 359 -7.43 22.39 -3.19
N LEU A 360 -8.47 22.50 -4.02
CA LEU A 360 -8.35 22.36 -5.48
C LEU A 360 -7.44 23.45 -6.07
N LEU A 361 -7.61 24.70 -5.64
CA LEU A 361 -6.76 25.81 -6.09
C LEU A 361 -5.30 25.61 -5.67
N ALA A 362 -5.05 25.17 -4.45
CA ALA A 362 -3.70 24.88 -3.97
C ALA A 362 -3.01 23.79 -4.80
N ASN A 363 -3.73 22.69 -5.10
CA ASN A 363 -3.23 21.66 -6.02
C ASN A 363 -2.86 22.24 -7.39
N GLY A 364 -3.74 23.08 -7.99
CA GLY A 364 -3.50 23.68 -9.30
C GLY A 364 -2.26 24.58 -9.33
N LEU A 365 -2.08 25.43 -8.32
CA LEU A 365 -0.91 26.28 -8.20
C LEU A 365 0.37 25.45 -8.03
N TRP A 366 0.30 24.37 -7.22
CA TRP A 366 1.43 23.45 -7.04
C TRP A 366 1.78 22.73 -8.35
N LEU A 367 0.80 22.19 -9.09
CA LEU A 367 1.02 21.50 -10.36
C LEU A 367 1.73 22.38 -11.37
N ILE A 368 1.26 23.64 -11.57
CA ILE A 368 1.93 24.57 -12.49
C ILE A 368 3.32 24.91 -11.97
N GLY A 369 3.46 25.21 -10.67
CA GLY A 369 4.77 25.46 -10.06
C GLY A 369 5.75 24.31 -10.26
N PHE A 370 5.26 23.07 -10.18
CA PHE A 370 6.05 21.87 -10.42
C PHE A 370 6.46 21.72 -11.90
N ALA A 371 5.56 21.99 -12.84
CA ALA A 371 5.85 22.01 -14.27
C ALA A 371 6.84 23.13 -14.65
N GLU A 372 6.74 24.33 -14.04
CA GLU A 372 7.71 25.41 -14.18
C GLU A 372 9.10 25.04 -13.66
N LEU A 373 9.19 24.26 -12.56
CA LEU A 373 10.46 23.70 -12.06
C LEU A 373 11.07 22.76 -13.10
N SER A 374 10.25 21.91 -13.71
CA SER A 374 10.66 21.03 -14.80
C SER A 374 11.17 21.80 -16.02
N GLY A 375 10.54 22.93 -16.33
CA GLY A 375 10.94 23.87 -17.36
C GLY A 375 12.13 24.77 -16.98
N ARG A 376 12.66 24.65 -15.76
CA ARG A 376 13.75 25.48 -15.19
C ARG A 376 13.38 26.97 -15.01
N ASN A 377 12.11 27.29 -14.95
CA ASN A 377 11.63 28.63 -14.61
C ASN A 377 11.52 28.78 -13.09
N TYR A 378 12.68 28.81 -12.41
CA TYR A 378 12.77 28.75 -10.95
C TYR A 378 12.04 29.88 -10.22
N ALA A 379 12.03 31.09 -10.78
CA ALA A 379 11.38 32.25 -10.16
C ALA A 379 9.85 32.07 -10.11
N GLU A 380 9.23 31.67 -11.20
CA GLU A 380 7.79 31.43 -11.27
C GLU A 380 7.39 30.18 -10.49
N SER A 381 8.19 29.11 -10.58
CA SER A 381 8.00 27.91 -9.78
C SER A 381 7.99 28.22 -8.28
N LYS A 382 8.93 29.04 -7.78
CA LYS A 382 8.99 29.45 -6.38
C LYS A 382 7.74 30.23 -5.97
N ARG A 383 7.37 31.23 -6.76
CA ARG A 383 6.19 32.07 -6.52
C ARG A 383 4.90 31.22 -6.40
N LEU A 384 4.72 30.27 -7.31
CA LEU A 384 3.53 29.41 -7.34
C LEU A 384 3.55 28.39 -6.19
N SER A 385 4.70 27.79 -5.91
CA SER A 385 4.84 26.85 -4.79
C SER A 385 4.61 27.52 -3.43
N GLU A 386 5.07 28.75 -3.23
CA GLU A 386 4.82 29.55 -2.02
C GLU A 386 3.33 29.92 -1.90
N ALA A 387 2.69 30.30 -3.01
CA ALA A 387 1.25 30.59 -3.02
C ALA A 387 0.41 29.34 -2.70
N SER A 388 0.77 28.20 -3.26
CA SER A 388 0.16 26.91 -2.93
C SER A 388 0.35 26.54 -1.46
N LEU A 389 1.58 26.64 -0.95
CA LEU A 389 1.90 26.36 0.45
C LEU A 389 1.09 27.22 1.41
N LYS A 390 0.89 28.50 1.08
CA LYS A 390 0.04 29.39 1.85
C LYS A 390 -1.40 28.87 1.95
N LEU A 391 -1.99 28.45 0.83
CA LEU A 391 -3.36 27.91 0.82
C LEU A 391 -3.45 26.60 1.62
N TYR A 392 -2.50 25.68 1.46
CA TYR A 392 -2.47 24.45 2.25
C TYR A 392 -2.35 24.72 3.76
N ASN A 393 -1.52 25.70 4.14
CA ASN A 393 -1.41 26.10 5.55
C ASN A 393 -2.71 26.71 6.09
N GLU A 394 -3.44 27.50 5.27
CA GLU A 394 -4.75 28.06 5.65
C GLU A 394 -5.83 27.00 5.95
N ILE A 395 -5.73 25.85 5.27
CA ILE A 395 -6.64 24.70 5.48
C ILE A 395 -6.03 23.60 6.33
N ASN A 396 -4.82 23.79 6.86
CA ASN A 396 -4.03 22.83 7.64
C ASN A 396 -3.86 21.47 6.93
N ASN A 397 -3.66 21.46 5.60
CA ASN A 397 -3.41 20.24 4.83
C ASN A 397 -1.92 19.91 4.79
N THR A 398 -1.51 18.93 5.58
CA THR A 398 -0.10 18.53 5.74
C THR A 398 0.43 17.86 4.48
N PHE A 399 -0.34 17.00 3.83
CA PHE A 399 0.06 16.31 2.60
C PHE A 399 0.44 17.28 1.49
N GLY A 400 -0.40 18.27 1.21
CA GLY A 400 -0.14 19.28 0.19
C GLY A 400 1.07 20.15 0.53
N SER A 401 1.20 20.57 1.81
CA SER A 401 2.36 21.33 2.28
C SER A 401 3.68 20.56 2.08
N THR A 402 3.66 19.24 2.28
CA THR A 402 4.85 18.38 2.11
C THR A 402 5.35 18.40 0.66
N TRP A 403 4.45 18.34 -0.32
CA TRP A 403 4.81 18.46 -1.73
C TRP A 403 5.37 19.83 -2.10
N CYS A 404 4.84 20.90 -1.50
CA CYS A 404 5.41 22.24 -1.68
C CYS A 404 6.85 22.31 -1.15
N PHE A 405 7.17 21.65 -0.02
CA PHE A 405 8.54 21.59 0.49
C PHE A 405 9.48 20.86 -0.45
N VAL A 406 9.03 19.79 -1.11
CA VAL A 406 9.82 19.09 -2.14
C VAL A 406 10.14 20.03 -3.30
N SER A 407 9.14 20.77 -3.82
CA SER A 407 9.33 21.69 -4.93
C SER A 407 10.27 22.84 -4.55
N LEU A 408 10.03 23.50 -3.41
CA LEU A 408 10.87 24.60 -2.91
C LEU A 408 12.30 24.14 -2.65
N GLY A 409 12.50 22.98 -2.00
CA GLY A 409 13.82 22.39 -1.80
C GLY A 409 14.56 22.10 -3.12
N GLY A 410 13.87 21.57 -4.11
CA GLY A 410 14.41 21.31 -5.45
C GLY A 410 14.82 22.58 -6.20
N ILE A 411 14.07 23.67 -6.03
CA ILE A 411 14.41 25.01 -6.56
C ILE A 411 15.70 25.50 -5.92
N GLU A 412 15.81 25.42 -4.59
CA GLU A 412 16.98 25.91 -3.87
C GLU A 412 18.25 25.10 -4.18
N ILE A 413 18.14 23.78 -4.40
CA ILE A 413 19.26 22.98 -4.94
C ILE A 413 19.68 23.53 -6.31
N SER A 414 18.71 23.77 -7.19
CA SER A 414 18.96 24.21 -8.57
C SER A 414 19.56 25.61 -8.66
N THR A 415 19.30 26.47 -7.68
CA THR A 415 19.83 27.83 -7.57
C THR A 415 21.10 27.93 -6.71
N GLY A 416 21.49 26.83 -6.03
CA GLY A 416 22.70 26.72 -5.22
C GLY A 416 22.57 27.17 -3.77
N ASP A 417 21.37 27.45 -3.27
CA ASP A 417 21.15 27.73 -1.85
C ASP A 417 20.91 26.41 -1.05
N PHE A 418 22.02 25.70 -0.81
CA PHE A 418 21.96 24.40 -0.11
C PHE A 418 21.52 24.52 1.35
N VAL A 419 21.68 25.69 1.98
CA VAL A 419 21.25 25.91 3.37
C VAL A 419 19.72 25.95 3.44
N GLU A 420 19.09 26.69 2.55
CA GLU A 420 17.64 26.79 2.50
C GLU A 420 17.01 25.48 1.97
N ALA A 421 17.65 24.85 0.98
CA ALA A 421 17.26 23.53 0.51
C ALA A 421 17.19 22.48 1.64
N LYS A 422 18.23 22.41 2.49
CA LYS A 422 18.28 21.49 3.65
C LYS A 422 17.11 21.76 4.60
N LYS A 423 16.73 23.01 4.85
CA LYS A 423 15.57 23.34 5.70
C LYS A 423 14.25 22.81 5.12
N TYR A 424 14.02 23.01 3.81
CA TYR A 424 12.81 22.52 3.17
C TYR A 424 12.72 20.99 3.21
N PHE A 425 13.80 20.27 2.91
CA PHE A 425 13.79 18.82 2.96
C PHE A 425 13.70 18.25 4.37
N MET A 426 14.25 18.91 5.39
CA MET A 426 14.04 18.55 6.79
C MET A 426 12.56 18.73 7.21
N ARG A 427 11.90 19.80 6.77
CA ARG A 427 10.46 19.99 7.00
C ARG A 427 9.64 18.95 6.25
N CYS A 428 10.00 18.66 4.99
CA CYS A 428 9.38 17.57 4.22
C CYS A 428 9.48 16.23 4.96
N LEU A 429 10.67 15.88 5.45
CA LEU A 429 10.90 14.64 6.20
C LEU A 429 10.07 14.58 7.48
N GLN A 430 10.02 15.68 8.24
CA GLN A 430 9.21 15.75 9.45
C GLN A 430 7.73 15.49 9.14
N THR A 431 7.15 16.23 8.19
CA THR A 431 5.73 16.10 7.84
C THR A 431 5.40 14.75 7.19
N ALA A 432 6.31 14.20 6.36
CA ALA A 432 6.14 12.87 5.80
C ALA A 432 6.15 11.78 6.88
N ASN A 433 7.00 11.90 7.91
CA ASN A 433 7.01 10.99 9.05
C ASN A 433 5.72 11.09 9.89
N GLU A 434 5.19 12.29 10.11
CA GLU A 434 3.92 12.51 10.81
C GLU A 434 2.75 11.81 10.09
N LEU A 435 2.78 11.79 8.74
CA LEU A 435 1.80 11.12 7.90
C LEU A 435 2.06 9.61 7.75
N ASN A 436 3.18 9.07 8.25
CA ASN A 436 3.70 7.74 7.90
C ASN A 436 3.81 7.54 6.38
N PHE A 437 4.26 8.59 5.67
CA PHE A 437 4.43 8.60 4.23
C PHE A 437 5.86 8.18 3.85
N ASN A 438 6.14 6.88 4.03
CA ASN A 438 7.49 6.32 3.93
C ASN A 438 8.17 6.60 2.58
N TRP A 439 7.43 6.51 1.47
CA TRP A 439 7.99 6.85 0.17
C TRP A 439 8.49 8.30 0.10
N LEU A 440 7.68 9.27 0.57
CA LEU A 440 8.08 10.67 0.53
C LEU A 440 9.19 11.00 1.55
N SER A 441 9.22 10.28 2.69
CA SER A 441 10.36 10.32 3.61
C SER A 441 11.64 9.88 2.92
N SER A 442 11.60 8.79 2.13
CA SER A 442 12.73 8.33 1.31
C SER A 442 13.19 9.40 0.31
N VAL A 443 12.25 10.04 -0.38
CA VAL A 443 12.56 11.15 -1.31
C VAL A 443 13.26 12.30 -0.60
N ALA A 444 12.75 12.74 0.56
CA ALA A 444 13.36 13.83 1.32
C ALA A 444 14.77 13.47 1.81
N ILE A 445 14.96 12.25 2.33
CA ILE A 445 16.25 11.73 2.79
C ILE A 445 17.26 11.67 1.62
N LYS A 446 16.82 11.22 0.45
CA LYS A 446 17.65 11.21 -0.77
C LYS A 446 18.17 12.59 -1.12
N TYR A 447 17.31 13.61 -1.11
CA TYR A 447 17.74 14.99 -1.40
C TYR A 447 18.65 15.57 -0.32
N LEU A 448 18.47 15.21 0.96
CA LEU A 448 19.41 15.55 2.01
C LEU A 448 20.79 14.93 1.75
N GLY A 449 20.84 13.69 1.26
CA GLY A 449 22.07 13.05 0.79
C GLY A 449 22.71 13.76 -0.40
N GLU A 450 21.93 14.21 -1.39
CA GLU A 450 22.41 15.00 -2.54
C GLU A 450 23.01 16.33 -2.06
N ILE A 451 22.36 17.03 -1.13
CA ILE A 451 22.89 18.27 -0.54
C ILE A 451 24.20 18.00 0.20
N ALA A 452 24.28 16.95 1.02
CA ALA A 452 25.49 16.58 1.74
C ALA A 452 26.64 16.27 0.76
N LEU A 453 26.37 15.57 -0.34
CA LEU A 453 27.34 15.29 -1.39
C LEU A 453 27.83 16.59 -2.07
N LEU A 454 26.91 17.50 -2.42
CA LEU A 454 27.22 18.79 -3.05
C LEU A 454 28.00 19.73 -2.12
N THR A 455 27.83 19.59 -0.80
CA THR A 455 28.60 20.35 0.22
C THR A 455 29.83 19.59 0.70
N ASN A 456 30.19 18.48 0.04
CA ASN A 456 31.34 17.63 0.33
C ASN A 456 31.34 16.98 1.74
N ASP A 457 30.16 16.79 2.33
CA ASP A 457 30.00 15.97 3.54
C ASP A 457 29.72 14.51 3.16
N ILE A 458 30.80 13.82 2.80
CA ILE A 458 30.75 12.45 2.27
C ILE A 458 30.15 11.45 3.29
N PRO A 459 30.49 11.50 4.61
CA PRO A 459 29.89 10.60 5.59
C PRO A 459 28.37 10.79 5.73
N GLU A 460 27.88 12.05 5.82
CA GLU A 460 26.46 12.38 5.91
C GLU A 460 25.71 11.93 4.65
N ALA A 461 26.30 12.14 3.45
CA ALA A 461 25.73 11.70 2.18
C ALA A 461 25.54 10.18 2.13
N GLN A 462 26.55 9.42 2.57
CA GLN A 462 26.48 7.95 2.60
C GLN A 462 25.39 7.46 3.54
N GLU A 463 25.23 8.06 4.73
CA GLU A 463 24.19 7.69 5.70
C GLU A 463 22.79 7.92 5.11
N TYR A 464 22.54 9.09 4.55
CA TYR A 464 21.26 9.41 3.92
C TYR A 464 20.94 8.52 2.73
N PHE A 465 21.87 8.30 1.81
CA PHE A 465 21.63 7.42 0.66
C PHE A 465 21.36 5.98 1.09
N THR A 466 22.08 5.47 2.11
CA THR A 466 21.83 4.13 2.66
C THR A 466 20.44 4.01 3.27
N GLN A 467 20.00 5.02 4.04
CA GLN A 467 18.68 5.04 4.65
C GLN A 467 17.57 5.11 3.60
N SER A 468 17.72 5.99 2.60
CA SER A 468 16.74 6.17 1.53
C SER A 468 16.63 4.90 0.66
N LEU A 469 17.76 4.30 0.26
CA LEU A 469 17.78 3.07 -0.53
C LEU A 469 17.09 1.92 0.22
N ARG A 470 17.30 1.82 1.54
CA ARG A 470 16.62 0.80 2.37
C ARG A 470 15.10 0.92 2.27
N ILE A 471 14.56 2.12 2.44
CA ILE A 471 13.11 2.37 2.35
C ILE A 471 12.59 2.07 0.94
N ALA A 472 13.30 2.49 -0.10
CA ALA A 472 12.91 2.21 -1.49
C ALA A 472 12.87 0.70 -1.78
N TYR A 473 13.83 -0.06 -1.25
CA TYR A 473 13.88 -1.51 -1.39
C TYR A 473 12.76 -2.21 -0.62
N GLU A 474 12.49 -1.81 0.62
CA GLU A 474 11.38 -2.32 1.45
C GLU A 474 10.00 -2.08 0.79
N LEU A 475 9.85 -0.97 0.07
CA LEU A 475 8.63 -0.64 -0.67
C LEU A 475 8.57 -1.28 -2.07
N GLY A 476 9.62 -1.96 -2.53
CA GLY A 476 9.70 -2.58 -3.85
C GLY A 476 9.64 -1.58 -5.01
N LEU A 477 10.30 -0.43 -4.89
CA LEU A 477 10.28 0.67 -5.85
C LEU A 477 11.47 0.60 -6.82
N ASP A 478 11.38 -0.25 -7.84
CA ASP A 478 12.46 -0.56 -8.77
C ASP A 478 13.06 0.70 -9.43
N ARG A 479 12.23 1.69 -9.78
CA ARG A 479 12.67 2.97 -10.30
C ARG A 479 13.52 3.77 -9.30
N ASP A 480 13.11 3.83 -8.04
CA ASP A 480 13.81 4.61 -7.02
C ASP A 480 15.11 3.89 -6.62
N ILE A 481 15.12 2.55 -6.63
CA ILE A 481 16.34 1.73 -6.48
C ILE A 481 17.33 2.07 -7.60
N ALA A 482 16.88 2.11 -8.86
CA ALA A 482 17.74 2.50 -9.99
C ALA A 482 18.30 3.93 -9.82
N ASN A 483 17.50 4.88 -9.33
CA ASN A 483 17.98 6.22 -9.02
C ASN A 483 19.09 6.22 -7.96
N HIS A 484 18.97 5.37 -6.93
CA HIS A 484 20.00 5.25 -5.89
C HIS A 484 21.31 4.67 -6.40
N LEU A 485 21.30 3.82 -7.43
CA LEU A 485 22.56 3.37 -8.05
C LEU A 485 23.36 4.55 -8.60
N TYR A 486 22.70 5.57 -9.18
CA TYR A 486 23.35 6.81 -9.61
C TYR A 486 23.88 7.62 -8.41
N ASP A 487 23.10 7.74 -7.33
CA ASP A 487 23.50 8.47 -6.13
C ASP A 487 24.76 7.84 -5.50
N PHE A 488 24.78 6.50 -5.38
CA PHE A 488 25.96 5.78 -4.88
C PHE A 488 27.14 5.83 -5.84
N ALA A 489 26.93 5.78 -7.16
CA ALA A 489 28.01 5.95 -8.13
C ALA A 489 28.66 7.34 -7.99
N SER A 490 27.85 8.39 -7.82
CA SER A 490 28.31 9.75 -7.57
C SER A 490 29.09 9.86 -6.25
N LEU A 491 28.60 9.19 -5.20
CA LEU A 491 29.28 9.09 -3.91
C LEU A 491 30.64 8.37 -4.03
N ARG A 492 30.70 7.24 -4.76
CA ARG A 492 31.95 6.49 -5.01
C ARG A 492 32.97 7.36 -5.77
N ALA A 493 32.50 8.10 -6.77
CA ALA A 493 33.34 9.04 -7.49
C ALA A 493 33.94 10.12 -6.55
N ALA A 494 33.12 10.69 -5.65
CA ALA A 494 33.57 11.65 -4.65
C ALA A 494 34.56 11.05 -3.61
N GLN A 495 34.43 9.76 -3.30
CA GLN A 495 35.35 9.01 -2.46
C GLN A 495 36.64 8.59 -3.18
N ASN A 496 36.85 9.00 -4.45
CA ASN A 496 37.92 8.55 -5.32
C ASN A 496 37.95 7.04 -5.61
N LYS A 497 36.80 6.35 -5.47
CA LYS A 497 36.58 4.95 -5.80
C LYS A 497 35.99 4.85 -7.21
N LEU A 498 36.79 5.27 -8.21
CA LEU A 498 36.31 5.51 -9.56
C LEU A 498 35.80 4.24 -10.24
N GLU A 499 36.45 3.09 -10.03
CA GLU A 499 36.04 1.80 -10.61
C GLU A 499 34.67 1.34 -10.08
N GLU A 500 34.44 1.43 -8.74
CA GLU A 500 33.13 1.13 -8.14
C GLU A 500 32.03 2.03 -8.72
N GLY A 501 32.35 3.32 -8.98
CA GLY A 501 31.44 4.24 -9.64
C GLY A 501 31.07 3.81 -11.07
N VAL A 502 32.06 3.35 -11.88
CA VAL A 502 31.81 2.81 -13.23
C VAL A 502 30.96 1.54 -13.17
N GLU A 503 31.22 0.62 -12.24
CA GLU A 503 30.47 -0.62 -12.06
C GLU A 503 28.99 -0.35 -11.77
N LEU A 504 28.70 0.58 -10.83
CA LEU A 504 27.32 0.95 -10.49
C LEU A 504 26.58 1.62 -11.66
N ILE A 505 27.25 2.49 -12.43
CA ILE A 505 26.64 3.09 -13.62
C ILE A 505 26.42 2.05 -14.71
N SER A 506 27.35 1.11 -14.90
CA SER A 506 27.18 0.00 -15.84
C SER A 506 25.95 -0.84 -15.50
N LEU A 507 25.79 -1.24 -14.24
CA LEU A 507 24.59 -1.94 -13.75
C LEU A 507 23.31 -1.12 -13.97
N LEU A 508 23.35 0.19 -13.64
CA LEU A 508 22.21 1.10 -13.83
C LEU A 508 21.75 1.14 -15.30
N LEU A 509 22.69 1.27 -16.25
CA LEU A 509 22.36 1.41 -17.67
C LEU A 509 21.78 0.14 -18.30
N GLN A 510 21.90 -1.02 -17.64
CA GLN A 510 21.27 -2.28 -18.03
C GLN A 510 19.81 -2.37 -17.57
N GLN A 511 19.38 -1.54 -16.63
CA GLN A 511 18.01 -1.57 -16.16
C GLN A 511 17.03 -1.19 -17.27
N PRO A 512 15.78 -1.71 -17.23
CA PRO A 512 14.73 -1.38 -18.19
C PRO A 512 14.58 0.14 -18.34
N ALA A 513 14.29 0.61 -19.54
CA ALA A 513 14.12 2.04 -19.81
C ALA A 513 13.04 2.68 -18.92
N SER A 514 12.02 1.91 -18.57
CA SER A 514 10.95 2.31 -17.64
C SER A 514 11.45 2.64 -16.23
N HIS A 515 12.53 1.98 -15.76
CA HIS A 515 13.14 2.27 -14.47
C HIS A 515 14.09 3.46 -14.52
N LEU A 516 14.47 3.93 -15.69
CA LEU A 516 15.39 5.05 -15.92
C LEU A 516 14.65 6.36 -16.21
N ALA A 517 13.42 6.48 -15.73
CA ALA A 517 12.59 7.67 -15.83
C ALA A 517 13.21 8.87 -15.09
N ARG A 518 12.56 10.02 -15.21
CA ARG A 518 13.05 11.27 -14.64
C ARG A 518 13.13 11.20 -13.10
N ALA A 519 14.26 11.64 -12.56
CA ALA A 519 14.44 11.96 -11.16
C ALA A 519 15.28 13.24 -11.02
N GLY A 520 14.82 14.20 -10.22
CA GLY A 520 15.60 15.34 -9.80
C GLY A 520 16.31 16.13 -10.91
N GLY A 521 15.56 16.67 -11.88
CA GLY A 521 16.12 17.61 -12.87
C GLY A 521 16.60 17.03 -14.20
N GLY A 522 16.32 15.76 -14.53
CA GLY A 522 16.63 15.17 -15.82
C GLY A 522 16.42 13.66 -15.87
N LEU A 523 16.54 13.05 -17.04
CA LEU A 523 16.53 11.58 -17.17
C LEU A 523 17.76 11.03 -16.45
N ILE A 524 17.54 10.05 -15.59
CA ILE A 524 18.63 9.40 -14.85
C ILE A 524 19.67 8.79 -15.79
N ARG A 525 19.24 8.28 -16.93
CA ARG A 525 20.11 7.74 -17.98
C ARG A 525 21.11 8.78 -18.52
N ASP A 526 20.68 10.03 -18.72
CA ASP A 526 21.55 11.08 -19.26
C ASP A 526 22.55 11.54 -18.20
N ARG A 527 22.12 11.70 -16.95
CA ARG A 527 23.00 11.97 -15.81
C ARG A 527 24.05 10.86 -15.64
N ALA A 528 23.63 9.60 -15.73
CA ALA A 528 24.52 8.44 -15.66
C ALA A 528 25.58 8.43 -16.78
N LYS A 529 25.18 8.72 -18.02
CA LYS A 529 26.12 8.83 -19.14
C LYS A 529 27.11 9.96 -18.97
N MET A 530 26.69 11.12 -18.46
CA MET A 530 27.59 12.24 -18.16
C MET A 530 28.62 11.87 -17.08
N LEU A 531 28.18 11.24 -15.99
CA LEU A 531 29.08 10.75 -14.95
C LEU A 531 30.05 9.71 -15.49
N LEU A 532 29.56 8.77 -16.31
CA LEU A 532 30.39 7.73 -16.92
C LEU A 532 31.51 8.32 -17.79
N ALA A 533 31.19 9.34 -18.60
CA ALA A 533 32.16 10.02 -19.43
C ALA A 533 33.23 10.78 -18.59
N ASP A 534 32.83 11.36 -17.44
CA ASP A 534 33.79 11.99 -16.51
C ASP A 534 34.70 10.93 -15.87
N LEU A 535 34.19 9.77 -15.50
CA LEU A 535 34.96 8.66 -14.92
C LEU A 535 35.93 8.05 -15.96
N GLU A 536 35.50 7.91 -17.23
CA GLU A 536 36.35 7.46 -18.32
C GLU A 536 37.58 8.35 -18.49
N ASN A 537 37.40 9.65 -18.41
CA ASN A 537 38.53 10.60 -18.52
C ASN A 537 39.52 10.53 -17.33
N LYS A 538 39.14 9.95 -16.21
CA LYS A 538 39.93 9.85 -14.98
C LYS A 538 40.64 8.50 -14.80
N LEU A 539 40.27 7.49 -15.58
CA LEU A 539 40.81 6.13 -15.52
C LEU A 539 41.65 5.79 -16.77
N SER A 540 42.53 4.79 -16.64
CA SER A 540 43.11 4.21 -17.86
C SER A 540 42.04 3.43 -18.64
N GLN A 541 42.19 3.37 -19.98
CA GLN A 541 41.25 2.64 -20.84
C GLN A 541 41.06 1.18 -20.41
N GLU A 542 42.15 0.52 -20.01
CA GLU A 542 42.12 -0.87 -19.54
C GLU A 542 41.28 -1.03 -18.24
N THR A 543 41.55 -0.15 -17.25
CA THR A 543 40.83 -0.14 -15.95
C THR A 543 39.35 0.18 -16.15
N TYR A 544 39.04 1.19 -16.99
CA TYR A 544 37.69 1.59 -17.30
C TYR A 544 36.88 0.44 -17.95
N MET A 545 37.44 -0.21 -19.00
CA MET A 545 36.77 -1.33 -19.67
C MET A 545 36.61 -2.56 -18.76
N ALA A 546 37.57 -2.80 -17.87
CA ALA A 546 37.47 -3.88 -16.89
C ALA A 546 36.35 -3.60 -15.88
N ALA A 547 36.21 -2.36 -15.40
CA ALA A 547 35.15 -1.96 -14.48
C ALA A 547 33.76 -2.02 -15.12
N LEU A 548 33.62 -1.56 -16.38
CA LEU A 548 32.36 -1.72 -17.14
C LEU A 548 31.93 -3.17 -17.20
N LYS A 549 32.85 -4.09 -17.55
CA LYS A 549 32.54 -5.50 -17.68
C LYS A 549 32.17 -6.14 -16.33
N ARG A 550 32.80 -5.73 -15.22
CA ARG A 550 32.39 -6.17 -13.88
C ARG A 550 30.98 -5.70 -13.53
N GLY A 551 30.67 -4.43 -13.82
CA GLY A 551 29.33 -3.88 -13.61
C GLY A 551 28.23 -4.58 -14.41
N GLU A 552 28.55 -5.07 -15.63
CA GLU A 552 27.63 -5.87 -16.45
C GLU A 552 27.25 -7.23 -15.83
N LEU A 553 28.04 -7.73 -14.90
CA LEU A 553 27.84 -9.01 -14.24
C LEU A 553 27.19 -8.89 -12.86
N LEU A 554 26.97 -7.68 -12.37
CA LEU A 554 26.37 -7.43 -11.08
C LEU A 554 24.86 -7.72 -11.10
N ASP A 555 24.37 -8.30 -10.01
CA ASP A 555 22.94 -8.39 -9.71
C ASP A 555 22.49 -7.21 -8.84
N ILE A 556 21.35 -6.61 -9.15
CA ILE A 556 20.88 -5.41 -8.46
C ILE A 556 20.49 -5.68 -7.01
N ASP A 557 19.89 -6.84 -6.72
CA ASP A 557 19.49 -7.22 -5.37
C ASP A 557 20.75 -7.45 -4.49
N ASP A 558 21.77 -8.10 -5.03
CA ASP A 558 23.05 -8.32 -4.33
C ASP A 558 23.76 -6.99 -4.01
N VAL A 559 23.78 -6.06 -4.98
CA VAL A 559 24.36 -4.71 -4.81
C VAL A 559 23.61 -3.92 -3.74
N VAL A 560 22.28 -3.94 -3.77
CA VAL A 560 21.45 -3.26 -2.75
C VAL A 560 21.73 -3.84 -1.36
N ILE A 561 21.79 -5.17 -1.22
CA ILE A 561 22.11 -5.84 0.06
C ILE A 561 23.50 -5.43 0.58
N GLU A 562 24.48 -5.30 -0.32
CA GLU A 562 25.83 -4.85 0.05
C GLU A 562 25.81 -3.38 0.53
N LEU A 563 25.13 -2.48 -0.20
CA LEU A 563 25.09 -1.05 0.10
C LEU A 563 24.32 -0.73 1.39
N VAL A 564 23.27 -1.49 1.70
CA VAL A 564 22.36 -1.22 2.84
C VAL A 564 22.74 -2.04 4.08
N GLY A 565 23.46 -3.16 3.89
CA GLY A 565 23.95 -4.02 4.96
C GLY A 565 23.04 -5.21 5.31
N PRO A 566 23.52 -6.16 6.13
CA PRO A 566 22.96 -7.53 6.26
C PRO A 566 21.57 -7.62 6.93
N LYS A 567 21.06 -6.58 7.54
CA LYS A 567 19.70 -6.58 8.14
C LYS A 567 18.59 -6.80 7.12
N ILE A 568 18.82 -6.49 5.84
CA ILE A 568 17.86 -6.71 4.74
C ILE A 568 17.89 -8.14 4.21
N ARG A 569 18.96 -8.92 4.41
CA ARG A 569 19.01 -10.33 3.98
C ARG A 569 17.87 -11.20 4.54
N LEU A 570 17.32 -10.84 5.68
CA LEU A 570 16.15 -11.52 6.26
C LEU A 570 14.86 -11.27 5.46
N LEU A 571 14.74 -10.11 4.80
CA LEU A 571 13.60 -9.75 3.95
C LEU A 571 13.78 -10.29 2.51
N ALA A 572 15.00 -10.29 1.99
CA ALA A 572 15.32 -10.78 0.64
C ALA A 572 15.18 -12.31 0.48
N ASN A 573 15.30 -13.08 1.58
CA ASN A 573 15.13 -14.54 1.59
C ASN A 573 13.65 -14.98 1.73
N LEU A 574 12.72 -14.06 1.91
CA LEU A 574 11.31 -14.35 1.71
C LEU A 574 11.04 -14.44 0.20
N PRO A 575 10.25 -15.41 -0.29
CA PRO A 575 9.83 -15.42 -1.69
C PRO A 575 9.31 -14.03 -2.08
N LYS A 576 9.69 -13.53 -3.26
CA LYS A 576 9.28 -12.18 -3.73
C LYS A 576 7.75 -12.01 -3.68
N ASP A 577 6.99 -13.08 -3.76
CA ASP A 577 5.55 -13.13 -3.56
C ASP A 577 5.13 -12.92 -2.09
N ASN A 578 5.91 -13.36 -1.10
CA ASN A 578 5.61 -13.20 0.33
C ASN A 578 6.07 -11.87 0.94
N GLN A 579 7.04 -11.17 0.36
CA GLN A 579 7.38 -9.79 0.76
C GLN A 579 6.27 -8.80 0.39
N ARG A 580 5.42 -9.19 -0.58
CA ARG A 580 4.29 -8.41 -1.09
C ARG A 580 2.98 -8.72 -0.36
N ASP A 581 2.87 -9.89 0.30
CA ASP A 581 1.65 -10.42 0.92
C ASP A 581 1.54 -10.19 2.43
N THR A 582 2.52 -9.62 3.10
CA THR A 582 2.38 -9.25 4.52
C THR A 582 1.37 -8.11 4.74
N HIS A 583 0.86 -7.50 3.64
CA HIS A 583 -0.23 -6.53 3.66
C HIS A 583 -1.37 -6.82 2.66
N ASN A 584 -1.29 -7.89 1.88
CA ASN A 584 -2.37 -8.29 0.97
C ASN A 584 -2.93 -9.65 1.42
N GLY A 585 -4.04 -9.59 2.13
CA GLY A 585 -4.89 -10.77 2.37
C GLY A 585 -5.31 -11.37 1.03
N GLN A 586 -4.87 -12.60 0.78
CA GLN A 586 -5.11 -13.39 -0.41
C GLN A 586 -6.54 -13.29 -0.93
N TYR A 587 -6.67 -12.92 -2.19
CA TYR A 587 -7.78 -13.32 -3.03
C TYR A 587 -7.22 -13.74 -4.39
N GLN A 588 -6.99 -15.04 -4.56
CA GLN A 588 -7.03 -15.65 -5.88
C GLN A 588 -8.45 -16.08 -6.16
N THR A 589 -8.98 -15.55 -7.24
CA THR A 589 -10.25 -15.90 -7.86
C THR A 589 -10.18 -17.27 -8.52
N ASN A 590 -11.21 -18.06 -8.31
CA ASN A 590 -11.80 -18.84 -9.40
C ASN A 590 -13.07 -18.14 -9.83
#